data_bbdd1524a68c494ef7ffd5f3de1ba2a5
#
_entry.id   bbdd1524a68c494ef7ffd5f3de1ba2a5
#
_cell.length_a   1.000
_cell.length_b   1.000
_cell.length_c   1.000
_cell.angle_alpha   90.00
_cell.angle_beta   90.00
_cell.angle_gamma   90.00
#
_symmetry.space_group_name_H-M   'P 1'
#
loop_
_entity.id
_entity.type
_entity.pdbx_description
1 polymer ?
#
loop_
_entity_poly.entity_id
_entity_poly.type
_entity_poly.pdbx_seq_one_letter_code
_entity_poly.pdbx_strand_id
1 'polypeptide(L)'
;MTLRIEKSLDGNKVVFRVSGRIASEHLEELKVEIAGMEAGTVLDLEHVTLVDVDGVRFLSACEAQGMKLIHCSPYIREWISRERQS
;
A
#
# COMPACT_ATOMS: atom_id res chain seq x y z
N MET A 1 11.47 0.31 13.86
CA MET A 1 10.61 -0.73 13.26
C MET A 1 10.75 -0.69 11.76
N THR A 2 10.86 -1.84 11.19
CA THR A 2 11.10 -1.96 9.76
C THR A 2 9.81 -2.32 9.03
N LEU A 3 9.71 -1.83 7.81
CA LEU A 3 8.67 -2.23 6.90
C LEU A 3 9.00 -3.60 6.35
N ARG A 4 8.02 -4.47 6.28
CA ARG A 4 8.20 -5.81 5.71
C ARG A 4 7.27 -5.98 4.53
N ILE A 5 7.81 -6.46 3.43
CA ILE A 5 7.05 -6.68 2.21
C ILE A 5 7.21 -8.13 1.80
N GLU A 6 6.10 -8.84 1.63
CA GLU A 6 6.10 -10.21 1.17
C GLU A 6 5.28 -10.30 -0.12
N LYS A 7 5.88 -10.91 -1.12
CA LYS A 7 5.22 -11.11 -2.41
C LYS A 7 4.71 -12.54 -2.51
N SER A 8 3.47 -12.69 -2.95
CA SER A 8 2.91 -14.01 -3.20
C SER A 8 2.06 -13.97 -4.46
N LEU A 9 1.75 -15.15 -4.99
CA LEU A 9 0.90 -15.29 -6.15
C LEU A 9 -0.39 -15.97 -5.71
N ASP A 10 -1.51 -15.40 -6.15
CA ASP A 10 -2.83 -15.96 -5.91
C ASP A 10 -3.52 -16.08 -7.27
N GLY A 11 -3.43 -17.26 -7.87
CA GLY A 11 -3.88 -17.46 -9.22
C GLY A 11 -3.01 -16.64 -10.18
N ASN A 12 -3.62 -15.73 -10.93
CA ASN A 12 -2.90 -14.86 -11.86
C ASN A 12 -2.57 -13.51 -11.25
N LYS A 13 -2.84 -13.33 -9.96
CA LYS A 13 -2.65 -12.04 -9.30
C LYS A 13 -1.41 -12.04 -8.44
N VAL A 14 -0.69 -10.92 -8.44
CA VAL A 14 0.42 -10.70 -7.54
C VAL A 14 -0.12 -9.98 -6.31
N VAL A 15 0.16 -10.53 -5.14
CA VAL A 15 -0.26 -9.95 -3.87
C VAL A 15 0.98 -9.56 -3.08
N PHE A 16 1.06 -8.28 -2.71
CA PHE A 16 2.10 -7.79 -1.81
C PHE A 16 1.50 -7.61 -0.43
N ARG A 17 1.99 -8.37 0.52
CA ARG A 17 1.60 -8.19 1.92
C ARG A 17 2.60 -7.26 2.57
N VAL A 18 2.10 -6.11 3.00
CA VAL A 18 2.91 -5.09 3.64
C VAL A 18 2.62 -5.12 5.13
N SER A 19 3.67 -5.19 5.94
CA SER A 19 3.54 -5.25 7.39
C SER A 19 4.35 -4.15 8.02
N GLY A 20 3.88 -3.63 9.16
CA GLY A 20 4.59 -2.65 9.93
C GLY A 20 4.15 -1.22 9.63
N ARG A 21 5.13 -0.33 9.50
CA ARG A 21 4.88 1.10 9.34
C ARG A 21 5.15 1.54 7.92
N ILE A 22 4.19 2.23 7.31
CA ILE A 22 4.38 2.86 6.01
C ILE A 22 4.64 4.34 6.25
N ALA A 23 5.91 4.71 6.29
CA ALA A 23 6.34 6.08 6.56
C ALA A 23 7.26 6.57 5.43
N SER A 24 7.43 7.89 5.36
CA SER A 24 8.22 8.51 4.29
C SER A 24 9.62 7.91 4.17
N GLU A 25 10.24 7.54 5.28
CA GLU A 25 11.58 6.95 5.29
C GLU A 25 11.65 5.59 4.60
N HIS A 26 10.52 4.91 4.46
CA HIS A 26 10.45 3.58 3.85
C HIS A 26 9.85 3.57 2.45
N LEU A 27 9.38 4.71 1.97
CA LEU A 27 8.65 4.77 0.71
C LEU A 27 9.51 4.47 -0.50
N GLU A 28 10.78 4.85 -0.47
CA GLU A 28 11.68 4.55 -1.59
C GLU A 28 11.82 3.05 -1.78
N GLU A 29 11.99 2.31 -0.70
CA GLU A 29 12.09 0.87 -0.74
C GLU A 29 10.80 0.24 -1.27
N LEU A 30 9.66 0.72 -0.78
CA LEU A 30 8.36 0.22 -1.20
C LEU A 30 8.10 0.54 -2.68
N LYS A 31 8.47 1.72 -3.13
CA LYS A 31 8.32 2.11 -4.53
C LYS A 31 9.15 1.23 -5.45
N VAL A 32 10.36 0.88 -5.05
CA VAL A 32 11.22 0.01 -5.83
C VAL A 32 10.59 -1.38 -5.98
N GLU A 33 10.04 -1.92 -4.89
CA GLU A 33 9.42 -3.23 -4.91
C GLU A 33 8.17 -3.27 -5.79
N ILE A 34 7.42 -2.18 -5.83
CA ILE A 34 6.17 -2.11 -6.56
C ILE A 34 6.35 -1.59 -7.98
N ALA A 35 7.50 -0.96 -8.27
CA ALA A 35 7.76 -0.40 -9.59
C ALA A 35 7.64 -1.46 -10.68
N GLY A 36 6.95 -1.13 -11.75
CA GLY A 36 6.76 -2.04 -12.85
C GLY A 36 5.61 -3.02 -12.67
N MET A 37 4.90 -2.97 -11.54
CA MET A 37 3.75 -3.83 -11.35
C MET A 37 2.59 -3.36 -12.21
N GLU A 38 1.83 -4.31 -12.72
CA GLU A 38 0.69 -4.02 -13.57
C GLU A 38 -0.54 -3.69 -12.74
N ALA A 39 -1.50 -3.04 -13.39
CA ALA A 39 -2.82 -2.84 -12.80
C ALA A 39 -3.40 -4.20 -12.42
N GLY A 40 -4.10 -4.26 -11.28
CA GLY A 40 -4.64 -5.51 -10.77
C GLY A 40 -3.79 -6.14 -9.69
N THR A 41 -2.57 -5.62 -9.48
CA THR A 41 -1.77 -6.03 -8.33
C THR A 41 -2.53 -5.67 -7.05
N VAL A 42 -2.46 -6.57 -6.07
CA VAL A 42 -3.17 -6.40 -4.80
C VAL A 42 -2.17 -6.06 -3.70
N LEU A 43 -2.51 -5.05 -2.92
CA LEU A 43 -1.75 -4.71 -1.72
C LEU A 43 -2.57 -5.11 -0.49
N ASP A 44 -2.06 -6.06 0.28
CA ASP A 44 -2.70 -6.51 1.49
C ASP A 44 -2.14 -5.71 2.67
N LEU A 45 -2.99 -4.94 3.30
CA LEU A 45 -2.60 -4.01 4.36
C LEU A 45 -3.04 -4.49 5.75
N GLU A 46 -3.38 -5.76 5.88
CA GLU A 46 -3.89 -6.31 7.14
C GLU A 46 -2.94 -6.09 8.32
N HIS A 47 -1.65 -6.18 8.07
CA HIS A 47 -0.64 -6.08 9.13
C HIS A 47 0.05 -4.72 9.18
N VAL A 48 -0.48 -3.74 8.48
CA VAL A 48 0.03 -2.38 8.56
C VAL A 48 -0.44 -1.77 9.88
N THR A 49 0.51 -1.29 10.68
CA THR A 49 0.20 -0.77 12.01
C THR A 49 0.10 0.75 12.04
N LEU A 50 0.79 1.43 11.13
CA LEU A 50 0.81 2.88 11.12
C LEU A 50 1.15 3.39 9.73
N VAL A 51 0.55 4.52 9.35
CA VAL A 51 0.90 5.25 8.13
C VAL A 51 1.06 6.72 8.48
N ASP A 52 1.94 7.42 7.76
CA ASP A 52 2.01 8.87 7.85
C ASP A 52 1.37 9.48 6.59
N VAL A 53 1.39 10.80 6.48
CA VAL A 53 0.73 11.47 5.37
C VAL A 53 1.33 11.07 4.02
N ASP A 54 2.64 10.88 3.96
CA ASP A 54 3.29 10.45 2.72
C ASP A 54 2.91 9.01 2.38
N GLY A 55 2.78 8.16 3.39
CA GLY A 55 2.31 6.79 3.21
C GLY A 55 0.89 6.75 2.65
N VAL A 56 0.01 7.59 3.19
CA VAL A 56 -1.37 7.67 2.71
C VAL A 56 -1.41 8.15 1.25
N ARG A 57 -0.61 9.14 0.91
CA ARG A 57 -0.53 9.64 -0.46
C ARG A 57 -0.01 8.58 -1.42
N PHE A 58 0.96 7.81 -0.98
CA PHE A 58 1.49 6.70 -1.77
C PHE A 58 0.40 5.65 -2.03
N LEU A 59 -0.34 5.25 -1.00
CA LEU A 59 -1.41 4.27 -1.15
C LEU A 59 -2.52 4.78 -2.07
N SER A 60 -2.85 6.06 -1.95
CA SER A 60 -3.85 6.69 -2.82
C SER A 60 -3.39 6.65 -4.29
N ALA A 61 -2.12 6.93 -4.53
CA ALA A 61 -1.56 6.89 -5.88
C ALA A 61 -1.57 5.47 -6.44
N CYS A 62 -1.27 4.46 -5.62
CA CYS A 62 -1.33 3.07 -6.04
C CYS A 62 -2.74 2.68 -6.48
N GLU A 63 -3.72 3.07 -5.70
CA GLU A 63 -5.12 2.78 -6.03
C GLU A 63 -5.53 3.48 -7.33
N ALA A 64 -5.08 4.71 -7.52
CA ALA A 64 -5.36 5.46 -8.74
C ALA A 64 -4.74 4.81 -9.98
N GLN A 65 -3.66 4.06 -9.81
CA GLN A 65 -3.01 3.34 -10.90
C GLN A 65 -3.65 1.98 -11.19
N GLY A 66 -4.68 1.62 -10.46
CA GLY A 66 -5.38 0.37 -10.68
C GLY A 66 -5.03 -0.75 -9.73
N MET A 67 -4.20 -0.49 -8.76
CA MET A 67 -3.90 -1.47 -7.72
C MET A 67 -5.07 -1.57 -6.75
N LYS A 68 -5.28 -2.75 -6.20
CA LYS A 68 -6.36 -2.98 -5.26
C LYS A 68 -5.80 -3.06 -3.84
N LEU A 69 -6.37 -2.27 -2.95
CA LEU A 69 -6.01 -2.28 -1.53
C LEU A 69 -7.02 -3.15 -0.79
N ILE A 70 -6.53 -4.17 -0.10
CA ILE A 70 -7.40 -5.07 0.67
C ILE A 70 -7.00 -5.05 2.13
N HIS A 71 -7.94 -5.41 2.99
CA HIS A 71 -7.75 -5.44 4.45
C HIS A 71 -7.26 -4.11 4.99
N CYS A 72 -7.65 -3.02 4.34
CA CYS A 72 -7.31 -1.68 4.78
C CYS A 72 -8.17 -1.32 5.98
N SER A 73 -7.55 -0.87 7.07
CA SER A 73 -8.33 -0.48 8.24
C SER A 73 -9.23 0.72 7.92
N PRO A 74 -10.37 0.85 8.61
CA PRO A 74 -11.27 2.00 8.38
C PRO A 74 -10.57 3.35 8.56
N TYR A 75 -9.65 3.44 9.51
CA TYR A 75 -8.87 4.63 9.77
C TYR A 75 -8.03 5.03 8.55
N ILE A 76 -7.32 4.07 7.96
CA ILE A 76 -6.47 4.32 6.80
C ILE A 76 -7.33 4.63 5.58
N ARG A 77 -8.41 3.90 5.40
CA ARG A 77 -9.33 4.10 4.28
C ARG A 77 -9.95 5.49 4.32
N GLU A 78 -10.35 5.94 5.48
CA GLU A 78 -10.91 7.26 5.63
C GLU A 78 -9.87 8.34 5.32
N TRP A 79 -8.64 8.16 5.79
CA TRP A 79 -7.57 9.10 5.52
C TRP A 79 -7.28 9.21 4.02
N ILE A 80 -7.20 8.06 3.33
CA ILE A 80 -7.01 8.05 1.87
C ILE A 80 -8.12 8.84 1.18
N SER A 81 -9.36 8.62 1.61
CA SER A 81 -10.52 9.31 1.05
C SER A 81 -10.42 10.82 1.22
N ARG A 82 -10.00 11.26 2.39
CA ARG A 82 -9.84 12.70 2.66
C ARG A 82 -8.74 13.32 1.79
N GLU A 83 -7.63 12.61 1.61
CA GLU A 83 -6.55 13.12 0.77
C GLU A 83 -6.98 13.29 -0.68
N ARG A 84 -7.86 12.43 -1.16
CA ARG A 84 -8.38 12.53 -2.52
C ARG A 84 -9.29 13.72 -2.72
N GLN A 85 -9.94 14.16 -1.65
CA GLN A 85 -10.90 15.26 -1.71
C GLN A 85 -10.24 16.62 -1.57
N SER A 86 -9.00 16.68 -1.21
CA SER A 86 -8.30 17.94 -1.01
C SER A 86 -7.68 18.48 -2.28
#